data_ee313d0a672a1e6131a34fc0f32caaf0
#
_entry.id   ee313d0a672a1e6131a34fc0f32caaf0
#
_cell.length_a   1.000
_cell.length_b   1.000
_cell.length_c   1.000
_cell.angle_alpha   90.00
_cell.angle_beta   90.00
_cell.angle_gamma   90.00
#
_symmetry.space_group_name_H-M   'P 1'
#
loop_
_entity.id
_entity.type
_entity.pdbx_description
1 polymer ?
#
loop_
_entity_poly.entity_id
_entity_poly.type
_entity_poly.pdbx_seq_one_letter_code
_entity_poly.pdbx_strand_id
1 'polypeptide(L)'
;MGIKKHNAAIKYIGVFLLTASVLLTNFYAVRAEDTGTVGTSAQAAAVIEQNSGRVLYNKNADQELPMASTTKIMTAAVALKYGNLSDVIEVSATAAGVEGSSMYLECGEKITLENLLYGLMLLSGNDAAVAIAEHIGGGVDGFVELMNKTASELGLSHTHFDNPNGLPSDTHYTTALELAKITRYAMSMPEFVQIVSTKSKTIPWEGKGYDRSMTNHNKLLGSLEGCIGVKTGFTKAAGRCLVSAVNRNDMTLICVTLNDPNDWADHASLQNSMFQKYSQNVLTSTEMIIDKISVAEIGRAHV
;
A
#
# COMPACT_ATOMS: atom_id res chain seq x y z
N MET A 1 -21.88 -12.16 -62.01
CA MET A 1 -22.18 -11.27 -60.84
C MET A 1 -21.95 -12.02 -59.52
N GLY A 2 -20.76 -12.61 -59.29
CA GLY A 2 -20.47 -13.50 -58.16
C GLY A 2 -19.14 -13.30 -57.44
N ILE A 3 -18.24 -12.42 -57.94
CA ILE A 3 -16.86 -12.36 -57.41
C ILE A 3 -16.65 -11.23 -56.38
N LYS A 4 -17.51 -10.19 -56.32
CA LYS A 4 -17.38 -9.05 -55.38
C LYS A 4 -17.83 -9.31 -53.95
N LYS A 5 -18.59 -10.34 -53.67
CA LYS A 5 -19.08 -10.64 -52.30
C LYS A 5 -18.07 -11.49 -51.46
N HIS A 6 -17.16 -12.22 -52.08
CA HIS A 6 -16.19 -13.07 -51.37
C HIS A 6 -15.04 -12.27 -50.77
N ASN A 7 -14.64 -11.15 -51.36
CA ASN A 7 -13.52 -10.35 -50.88
C ASN A 7 -13.88 -9.50 -49.64
N ALA A 8 -15.14 -9.17 -49.39
CA ALA A 8 -15.57 -8.44 -48.20
C ALA A 8 -15.56 -9.34 -46.97
N ALA A 9 -16.05 -10.58 -47.08
CA ALA A 9 -16.06 -11.52 -45.97
C ALA A 9 -14.66 -11.90 -45.45
N ILE A 10 -13.70 -12.04 -46.37
CA ILE A 10 -12.30 -12.36 -46.01
C ILE A 10 -11.64 -11.19 -45.28
N LYS A 11 -11.94 -9.92 -45.64
CA LYS A 11 -11.45 -8.74 -44.93
C LYS A 11 -11.95 -8.61 -43.51
N TYR A 12 -13.24 -8.95 -43.26
CA TYR A 12 -13.81 -8.87 -41.91
C TYR A 12 -13.32 -10.02 -41.02
N ILE A 13 -13.07 -11.20 -41.56
CA ILE A 13 -12.51 -12.34 -40.82
C ILE A 13 -11.06 -12.04 -40.43
N GLY A 14 -10.26 -11.44 -41.31
CA GLY A 14 -8.89 -11.03 -41.00
C GLY A 14 -8.79 -9.95 -39.91
N VAL A 15 -9.68 -8.96 -39.92
CA VAL A 15 -9.74 -7.91 -38.89
C VAL A 15 -10.23 -8.48 -37.55
N PHE A 16 -11.21 -9.39 -37.56
CA PHE A 16 -11.72 -10.04 -36.32
C PHE A 16 -10.67 -10.95 -35.68
N LEU A 17 -9.87 -11.67 -36.47
CA LEU A 17 -8.76 -12.49 -35.97
C LEU A 17 -7.60 -11.64 -35.44
N LEU A 18 -7.31 -10.48 -36.04
CA LEU A 18 -6.28 -9.58 -35.54
C LEU A 18 -6.69 -8.88 -34.22
N THR A 19 -7.94 -8.46 -34.12
CA THR A 19 -8.47 -7.85 -32.88
C THR A 19 -8.61 -8.87 -31.74
N ALA A 20 -8.99 -10.11 -32.05
CA ALA A 20 -9.04 -11.20 -31.08
C ALA A 20 -7.65 -11.58 -30.55
N SER A 21 -6.62 -11.56 -31.41
CA SER A 21 -5.23 -11.84 -30.98
C SER A 21 -4.65 -10.71 -30.10
N VAL A 22 -5.00 -9.45 -30.35
CA VAL A 22 -4.57 -8.31 -29.51
C VAL A 22 -5.31 -8.30 -28.15
N LEU A 23 -6.57 -8.74 -28.10
CA LEU A 23 -7.32 -8.87 -26.84
C LEU A 23 -6.87 -10.09 -26.00
N LEU A 24 -6.36 -11.16 -26.63
CA LEU A 24 -5.86 -12.34 -25.92
C LEU A 24 -4.45 -12.15 -25.36
N THR A 25 -3.66 -11.22 -25.87
CA THR A 25 -2.30 -10.97 -25.36
C THR A 25 -2.27 -10.15 -24.06
N ASN A 26 -3.40 -9.56 -23.63
CA ASN A 26 -3.47 -8.80 -22.39
C ASN A 26 -3.81 -9.63 -21.14
N PHE A 27 -4.04 -10.96 -21.28
CA PHE A 27 -4.40 -11.84 -20.16
C PHE A 27 -3.29 -12.78 -19.67
N TYR A 28 -2.08 -12.66 -20.18
CA TYR A 28 -0.95 -13.31 -19.52
C TYR A 28 -0.49 -12.40 -18.37
N ALA A 29 -1.07 -12.61 -17.17
CA ALA A 29 -0.37 -12.28 -15.95
C ALA A 29 0.97 -13.04 -16.00
N VAL A 30 2.03 -12.37 -16.41
CA VAL A 30 3.38 -12.91 -16.28
C VAL A 30 3.60 -13.04 -14.78
N ARG A 31 3.38 -14.25 -14.27
CA ARG A 31 3.87 -14.63 -12.96
C ARG A 31 5.38 -14.37 -13.04
N ALA A 32 5.91 -13.49 -12.20
CA ALA A 32 7.33 -13.32 -12.07
C ALA A 32 7.89 -14.69 -11.64
N GLU A 33 8.53 -15.40 -12.55
CA GLU A 33 9.31 -16.56 -12.18
C GLU A 33 10.40 -16.09 -11.22
N ASP A 34 10.56 -16.79 -10.11
CA ASP A 34 11.67 -16.61 -9.18
C ASP A 34 12.96 -16.87 -9.96
N THR A 35 13.55 -15.82 -10.51
CA THR A 35 14.83 -15.89 -11.23
C THR A 35 16.00 -15.95 -10.24
N GLY A 36 15.85 -16.76 -9.21
CA GLY A 36 16.82 -17.38 -8.35
C GLY A 36 18.15 -16.67 -8.08
N THR A 37 18.16 -15.46 -7.46
CA THR A 37 19.42 -14.91 -6.96
C THR A 37 19.29 -14.03 -5.71
N VAL A 38 18.07 -13.68 -5.27
CA VAL A 38 17.90 -12.94 -4.03
C VAL A 38 16.97 -13.73 -3.11
N GLY A 39 17.56 -14.38 -2.13
CA GLY A 39 16.79 -15.04 -1.07
C GLY A 39 16.40 -14.05 0.02
N THR A 40 15.32 -14.37 0.75
CA THR A 40 14.93 -13.70 1.99
C THR A 40 14.64 -14.74 3.05
N SER A 41 14.92 -14.42 4.32
CA SER A 41 14.56 -15.24 5.48
C SER A 41 13.08 -15.18 5.83
N ALA A 42 12.33 -14.24 5.23
CA ALA A 42 10.89 -14.09 5.44
C ALA A 42 10.10 -15.36 5.12
N GLN A 43 9.04 -15.60 5.86
CA GLN A 43 8.07 -16.67 5.54
C GLN A 43 7.30 -16.34 4.25
N ALA A 44 6.90 -15.08 4.08
CA ALA A 44 6.31 -14.57 2.85
C ALA A 44 6.88 -13.21 2.50
N ALA A 45 7.07 -12.94 1.20
CA ALA A 45 7.57 -11.65 0.72
C ALA A 45 7.03 -11.30 -0.66
N ALA A 46 6.86 -10.01 -0.92
CA ALA A 46 6.49 -9.46 -2.21
C ALA A 46 7.23 -8.15 -2.47
N VAL A 47 7.60 -7.90 -3.73
CA VAL A 47 8.01 -6.59 -4.22
C VAL A 47 7.16 -6.22 -5.42
N ILE A 48 6.54 -5.05 -5.38
CA ILE A 48 5.74 -4.53 -6.49
C ILE A 48 6.26 -3.15 -6.92
N GLU A 49 6.04 -2.81 -8.20
CA GLU A 49 6.24 -1.44 -8.69
C GLU A 49 4.96 -0.64 -8.47
N GLN A 50 5.08 0.58 -7.93
CA GLN A 50 3.98 1.40 -7.45
C GLN A 50 2.97 1.81 -8.55
N ASN A 51 3.45 2.30 -9.70
CA ASN A 51 2.58 2.86 -10.72
C ASN A 51 1.79 1.76 -11.44
N SER A 52 2.48 0.73 -11.89
CA SER A 52 1.88 -0.39 -12.65
C SER A 52 1.22 -1.44 -11.76
N GLY A 53 1.65 -1.58 -10.49
CA GLY A 53 1.29 -2.69 -9.62
C GLY A 53 1.94 -4.02 -10.03
N ARG A 54 2.92 -4.00 -10.95
CA ARG A 54 3.61 -5.21 -11.41
C ARG A 54 4.37 -5.85 -10.27
N VAL A 55 4.18 -7.16 -10.09
CA VAL A 55 4.93 -7.99 -9.14
C VAL A 55 6.32 -8.28 -9.71
N LEU A 56 7.37 -7.86 -9.00
CA LEU A 56 8.76 -8.04 -9.38
C LEU A 56 9.45 -9.16 -8.60
N TYR A 57 8.95 -9.46 -7.40
CA TYR A 57 9.40 -10.55 -6.56
C TYR A 57 8.21 -11.16 -5.80
N ASN A 58 8.24 -12.49 -5.65
CA ASN A 58 7.22 -13.26 -4.93
C ASN A 58 7.90 -14.44 -4.22
N LYS A 59 7.66 -14.55 -2.91
CA LYS A 59 7.94 -15.74 -2.10
C LYS A 59 6.74 -16.00 -1.21
N ASN A 60 6.00 -17.07 -1.45
CA ASN A 60 4.78 -17.41 -0.70
C ASN A 60 3.83 -16.20 -0.52
N ALA A 61 3.80 -15.28 -1.51
CA ALA A 61 3.21 -13.95 -1.32
C ALA A 61 1.70 -13.97 -1.16
N ASP A 62 1.04 -15.09 -1.46
CA ASP A 62 -0.40 -15.31 -1.28
C ASP A 62 -0.72 -16.10 0.01
N GLN A 63 0.29 -16.40 0.86
CA GLN A 63 0.07 -17.06 2.14
C GLN A 63 -0.53 -16.07 3.14
N GLU A 64 -1.67 -16.44 3.75
CA GLU A 64 -2.30 -15.69 4.83
C GLU A 64 -1.46 -15.77 6.10
N LEU A 65 -1.07 -14.63 6.65
CA LEU A 65 -0.23 -14.50 7.83
C LEU A 65 -0.69 -13.32 8.69
N PRO A 66 -0.47 -13.37 10.01
CA PRO A 66 -0.66 -12.22 10.86
C PRO A 66 0.36 -11.12 10.50
N MET A 67 -0.13 -9.86 10.51
CA MET A 67 0.63 -8.74 9.98
C MET A 67 1.14 -7.75 11.03
N ALA A 68 0.81 -7.97 12.31
CA ALA A 68 1.16 -7.07 13.40
C ALA A 68 0.82 -5.59 13.08
N SER A 69 1.62 -4.63 13.55
CA SER A 69 1.39 -3.20 13.34
C SER A 69 1.52 -2.69 11.91
N THR A 70 1.81 -3.54 10.91
CA THR A 70 1.67 -3.14 9.50
C THR A 70 0.21 -2.93 9.10
N THR A 71 -0.75 -3.46 9.90
CA THR A 71 -2.19 -3.10 9.91
C THR A 71 -2.42 -1.58 9.83
N LYS A 72 -1.59 -0.80 10.52
CA LYS A 72 -1.72 0.66 10.61
C LYS A 72 -1.58 1.39 9.27
N ILE A 73 -1.08 0.72 8.23
CA ILE A 73 -1.09 1.24 6.86
C ILE A 73 -2.55 1.39 6.39
N MET A 74 -3.39 0.37 6.61
CA MET A 74 -4.82 0.45 6.28
C MET A 74 -5.53 1.46 7.19
N THR A 75 -5.21 1.48 8.48
CA THR A 75 -5.76 2.46 9.43
C THR A 75 -5.49 3.89 8.97
N ALA A 76 -4.26 4.20 8.59
CA ALA A 76 -3.90 5.52 8.07
C ALA A 76 -4.61 5.84 6.75
N ALA A 77 -4.69 4.88 5.83
CA ALA A 77 -5.37 5.05 4.54
C ALA A 77 -6.88 5.33 4.71
N VAL A 78 -7.56 4.59 5.61
CA VAL A 78 -8.97 4.82 5.94
C VAL A 78 -9.14 6.17 6.63
N ALA A 79 -8.24 6.53 7.55
CA ALA A 79 -8.29 7.82 8.23
C ALA A 79 -8.15 9.00 7.26
N LEU A 80 -7.24 8.90 6.28
CA LEU A 80 -7.07 9.91 5.24
C LEU A 80 -8.23 9.97 4.25
N LYS A 81 -8.91 8.84 4.01
CA LYS A 81 -10.06 8.76 3.11
C LYS A 81 -11.33 9.39 3.71
N TYR A 82 -11.57 9.23 5.00
CA TYR A 82 -12.85 9.57 5.64
C TYR A 82 -12.76 10.71 6.66
N GLY A 83 -11.56 11.04 7.18
CA GLY A 83 -11.35 12.09 8.17
C GLY A 83 -10.81 13.38 7.55
N ASN A 84 -10.81 14.45 8.38
CA ASN A 84 -10.17 15.71 8.04
C ASN A 84 -8.95 15.91 8.97
N LEU A 85 -7.77 16.16 8.41
CA LEU A 85 -6.52 16.30 9.15
C LEU A 85 -6.57 17.36 10.26
N SER A 86 -7.41 18.39 10.09
CA SER A 86 -7.59 19.47 11.08
C SER A 86 -8.59 19.14 12.19
N ASP A 87 -9.30 17.99 12.13
CA ASP A 87 -10.22 17.59 13.18
C ASP A 87 -9.48 17.46 14.51
N VAL A 88 -10.03 18.07 15.56
CA VAL A 88 -9.51 17.96 16.92
C VAL A 88 -10.26 16.86 17.64
N ILE A 89 -9.53 15.84 18.05
CA ILE A 89 -10.04 14.62 18.67
C ILE A 89 -9.77 14.69 20.17
N GLU A 90 -10.81 14.48 20.98
CA GLU A 90 -10.67 14.31 22.41
C GLU A 90 -10.46 12.82 22.71
N VAL A 91 -9.33 12.52 23.33
CA VAL A 91 -8.89 11.14 23.59
C VAL A 91 -9.74 10.51 24.66
N SER A 92 -10.33 9.36 24.38
CA SER A 92 -11.11 8.57 25.34
C SER A 92 -10.23 7.84 26.36
N ALA A 93 -10.83 7.40 27.46
CA ALA A 93 -10.15 6.52 28.41
C ALA A 93 -9.76 5.16 27.78
N THR A 94 -10.56 4.67 26.82
CA THR A 94 -10.28 3.42 26.08
C THR A 94 -9.03 3.58 25.23
N ALA A 95 -8.94 4.65 24.45
CA ALA A 95 -7.76 4.92 23.60
C ALA A 95 -6.49 5.10 24.44
N ALA A 96 -6.56 5.90 25.52
CA ALA A 96 -5.41 6.14 26.40
C ALA A 96 -4.96 4.87 27.15
N GLY A 97 -5.86 3.90 27.39
CA GLY A 97 -5.60 2.67 28.14
C GLY A 97 -5.16 1.47 27.30
N VAL A 98 -5.10 1.59 25.96
CA VAL A 98 -4.78 0.45 25.10
C VAL A 98 -3.34 -0.02 25.26
N GLU A 99 -3.15 -1.34 25.29
CA GLU A 99 -1.83 -1.96 25.47
C GLU A 99 -0.92 -1.84 24.24
N GLY A 100 0.38 -2.02 24.48
CA GLY A 100 1.42 -2.12 23.46
C GLY A 100 2.12 -0.79 23.14
N SER A 101 2.53 -0.59 21.87
CA SER A 101 3.20 0.65 21.46
C SER A 101 2.27 1.85 21.62
N SER A 102 2.77 2.96 22.14
CA SER A 102 1.98 4.14 22.50
C SER A 102 2.71 5.43 22.13
N MET A 103 1.97 6.47 21.78
CA MET A 103 2.45 7.85 21.78
C MET A 103 2.16 8.56 23.11
N TYR A 104 1.68 7.80 24.10
CA TYR A 104 1.35 8.24 25.45
C TYR A 104 0.24 9.29 25.51
N LEU A 105 -0.88 9.01 24.83
CA LEU A 105 -2.09 9.83 24.92
C LEU A 105 -2.69 9.76 26.32
N GLU A 106 -3.22 10.90 26.79
CA GLU A 106 -3.92 11.00 28.06
C GLU A 106 -5.44 11.16 27.82
N CYS A 107 -6.26 10.59 28.70
CA CYS A 107 -7.72 10.75 28.63
C CYS A 107 -8.10 12.23 28.73
N GLY A 108 -8.91 12.72 27.79
CA GLY A 108 -9.31 14.12 27.69
C GLY A 108 -8.30 15.03 26.93
N GLU A 109 -7.14 14.50 26.53
CA GLU A 109 -6.20 15.22 25.67
C GLU A 109 -6.87 15.57 24.34
N LYS A 110 -6.64 16.81 23.86
CA LYS A 110 -7.13 17.25 22.56
C LYS A 110 -5.99 17.31 21.55
N ILE A 111 -6.13 16.55 20.49
CA ILE A 111 -5.07 16.37 19.48
C ILE A 111 -5.66 16.30 18.08
N THR A 112 -4.98 16.84 17.07
CA THR A 112 -5.45 16.80 15.69
C THR A 112 -5.30 15.41 15.08
N LEU A 113 -6.17 15.06 14.11
CA LEU A 113 -6.07 13.83 13.33
C LEU A 113 -4.69 13.72 12.66
N GLU A 114 -4.15 14.82 12.14
CA GLU A 114 -2.79 14.85 11.56
C GLU A 114 -1.75 14.36 12.57
N ASN A 115 -1.76 14.90 13.80
CA ASN A 115 -0.81 14.53 14.83
C ASN A 115 -1.00 13.09 15.32
N LEU A 116 -2.23 12.60 15.37
CA LEU A 116 -2.50 11.19 15.64
C LEU A 116 -1.94 10.27 14.55
N LEU A 117 -2.04 10.67 13.27
CA LEU A 117 -1.45 9.91 12.15
C LEU A 117 0.08 9.86 12.23
N TYR A 118 0.74 10.94 12.66
CA TYR A 118 2.18 10.90 12.96
C TYR A 118 2.49 9.93 14.10
N GLY A 119 1.75 9.97 15.22
CA GLY A 119 1.92 9.02 16.32
C GLY A 119 1.68 7.57 15.90
N LEU A 120 0.63 7.33 15.10
CA LEU A 120 0.29 6.05 14.52
C LEU A 120 1.42 5.44 13.70
N MET A 121 2.02 6.24 12.80
CA MET A 121 2.99 5.71 11.84
C MET A 121 4.43 5.73 12.39
N LEU A 122 4.85 6.77 13.09
CA LEU A 122 6.22 6.91 13.59
C LEU A 122 6.48 6.05 14.84
N LEU A 123 5.60 6.17 15.85
CA LEU A 123 5.73 5.46 17.12
C LEU A 123 4.96 4.12 17.14
N SER A 124 4.18 3.85 16.08
CA SER A 124 3.29 2.69 16.06
C SER A 124 2.22 2.72 17.17
N GLY A 125 1.75 3.93 17.57
CA GLY A 125 0.83 4.12 18.67
C GLY A 125 -0.49 3.33 18.50
N ASN A 126 -0.77 2.41 19.43
CA ASN A 126 -2.05 1.70 19.49
C ASN A 126 -3.14 2.63 20.02
N ASP A 127 -2.77 3.52 20.95
CA ASP A 127 -3.61 4.60 21.46
C ASP A 127 -4.06 5.54 20.34
N ALA A 128 -3.16 5.95 19.46
CA ALA A 128 -3.49 6.73 18.27
C ALA A 128 -4.43 5.97 17.32
N ALA A 129 -4.21 4.67 17.10
CA ALA A 129 -5.07 3.86 16.27
C ALA A 129 -6.51 3.79 16.78
N VAL A 130 -6.67 3.60 18.11
CA VAL A 130 -8.00 3.53 18.74
C VAL A 130 -8.67 4.90 18.73
N ALA A 131 -7.97 5.98 19.07
CA ALA A 131 -8.53 7.34 19.01
C ALA A 131 -9.02 7.72 17.61
N ILE A 132 -8.25 7.39 16.56
CA ILE A 132 -8.65 7.56 15.17
C ILE A 132 -9.89 6.74 14.84
N ALA A 133 -9.93 5.48 15.28
CA ALA A 133 -11.05 4.59 15.01
C ALA A 133 -12.34 5.04 15.68
N GLU A 134 -12.28 5.48 16.94
CA GLU A 134 -13.42 6.02 17.66
C GLU A 134 -13.99 7.27 16.99
N HIS A 135 -13.11 8.18 16.54
CA HIS A 135 -13.54 9.43 15.90
C HIS A 135 -14.20 9.20 14.54
N ILE A 136 -13.59 8.39 13.67
CA ILE A 136 -14.04 8.23 12.29
C ILE A 136 -15.13 7.18 12.15
N GLY A 137 -15.01 6.08 12.90
CA GLY A 137 -15.95 4.96 12.85
C GLY A 137 -17.14 5.10 13.78
N GLY A 138 -17.14 6.10 14.67
CA GLY A 138 -18.09 6.16 15.79
C GLY A 138 -17.86 5.06 16.82
N GLY A 139 -16.71 4.40 16.76
CA GLY A 139 -16.25 3.29 17.59
C GLY A 139 -15.29 2.41 16.82
N VAL A 140 -14.60 1.51 17.54
CA VAL A 140 -13.63 0.59 16.93
C VAL A 140 -14.29 -0.31 15.89
N ASP A 141 -15.47 -0.87 16.21
CA ASP A 141 -16.18 -1.80 15.32
C ASP A 141 -16.58 -1.14 13.99
N GLY A 142 -17.15 0.07 14.04
CA GLY A 142 -17.52 0.81 12.83
C GLY A 142 -16.28 1.18 11.98
N PHE A 143 -15.14 1.45 12.60
CA PHE A 143 -13.90 1.69 11.87
C PHE A 143 -13.36 0.41 11.23
N VAL A 144 -13.43 -0.72 11.89
CA VAL A 144 -13.06 -2.03 11.36
C VAL A 144 -13.93 -2.39 10.15
N GLU A 145 -15.23 -2.08 10.18
CA GLU A 145 -16.11 -2.22 9.02
C GLU A 145 -15.59 -1.37 7.82
N LEU A 146 -15.15 -0.13 8.05
CA LEU A 146 -14.55 0.71 7.01
C LEU A 146 -13.24 0.14 6.48
N MET A 147 -12.40 -0.48 7.33
CA MET A 147 -11.17 -1.15 6.91
C MET A 147 -11.48 -2.34 5.99
N ASN A 148 -12.40 -3.22 6.40
CA ASN A 148 -12.80 -4.39 5.62
C ASN A 148 -13.53 -4.00 4.33
N LYS A 149 -14.38 -2.97 4.37
CA LYS A 149 -14.99 -2.40 3.17
C LYS A 149 -13.93 -1.89 2.18
N THR A 150 -12.91 -1.17 2.68
CA THR A 150 -11.82 -0.68 1.83
C THR A 150 -11.00 -1.84 1.26
N ALA A 151 -10.73 -2.90 2.02
CA ALA A 151 -10.09 -4.11 1.54
C ALA A 151 -10.89 -4.75 0.38
N SER A 152 -12.21 -4.86 0.55
CA SER A 152 -13.12 -5.37 -0.51
C SER A 152 -13.12 -4.49 -1.76
N GLU A 153 -13.16 -3.16 -1.61
CA GLU A 153 -13.09 -2.20 -2.72
C GLU A 153 -11.76 -2.31 -3.51
N LEU A 154 -10.68 -2.68 -2.83
CA LEU A 154 -9.37 -2.94 -3.44
C LEU A 154 -9.23 -4.35 -4.03
N GLY A 155 -10.26 -5.19 -3.93
CA GLY A 155 -10.27 -6.57 -4.42
C GLY A 155 -9.35 -7.51 -3.63
N LEU A 156 -9.22 -7.30 -2.32
CA LEU A 156 -8.39 -8.11 -1.42
C LEU A 156 -9.25 -9.22 -0.81
N SER A 157 -9.06 -10.45 -1.27
CA SER A 157 -9.85 -11.62 -0.85
C SER A 157 -9.20 -12.43 0.28
N HIS A 158 -7.94 -12.15 0.58
CA HIS A 158 -7.12 -12.82 1.59
C HIS A 158 -6.63 -11.84 2.67
N THR A 159 -7.46 -10.83 2.98
CA THR A 159 -7.18 -9.84 4.02
C THR A 159 -8.42 -9.61 4.86
N HIS A 160 -8.28 -9.69 6.17
CA HIS A 160 -9.33 -9.38 7.13
C HIS A 160 -8.76 -8.64 8.33
N PHE A 161 -9.48 -7.62 8.79
CA PHE A 161 -9.13 -6.79 9.93
C PHE A 161 -10.15 -6.98 11.07
N ASP A 162 -9.65 -7.20 12.30
CA ASP A 162 -10.45 -7.24 13.52
C ASP A 162 -10.23 -6.01 14.40
N ASN A 163 -9.13 -5.28 14.16
CA ASN A 163 -8.77 -4.11 14.97
C ASN A 163 -7.90 -3.14 14.15
N PRO A 164 -7.81 -1.86 14.56
CA PRO A 164 -7.07 -0.84 13.82
C PRO A 164 -5.57 -0.81 14.12
N ASN A 165 -5.07 -1.59 15.09
CA ASN A 165 -3.71 -1.47 15.61
C ASN A 165 -2.80 -2.66 15.30
N GLY A 166 -3.36 -3.83 14.93
CA GLY A 166 -2.62 -5.05 14.61
C GLY A 166 -2.29 -5.92 15.82
N LEU A 167 -3.06 -5.82 16.88
CA LEU A 167 -3.04 -6.80 17.98
C LEU A 167 -3.51 -8.17 17.47
N PRO A 168 -2.96 -9.28 18.00
CA PRO A 168 -3.28 -10.61 17.54
C PRO A 168 -4.77 -10.95 17.66
N SER A 169 -5.32 -11.55 16.60
CA SER A 169 -6.63 -12.21 16.57
C SER A 169 -6.58 -13.32 15.53
N ASP A 170 -7.35 -14.38 15.69
CA ASP A 170 -7.34 -15.54 14.82
C ASP A 170 -7.82 -15.22 13.40
N THR A 171 -8.62 -14.17 13.25
CA THR A 171 -9.15 -13.71 11.96
C THR A 171 -8.51 -12.43 11.44
N HIS A 172 -7.43 -11.95 12.08
CA HIS A 172 -6.69 -10.77 11.66
C HIS A 172 -5.45 -11.14 10.83
N TYR A 173 -5.62 -11.19 9.51
CA TYR A 173 -4.58 -11.66 8.59
C TYR A 173 -4.55 -10.87 7.28
N THR A 174 -3.46 -11.03 6.56
CA THR A 174 -3.26 -10.57 5.18
C THR A 174 -2.25 -11.46 4.47
N THR A 175 -1.98 -11.20 3.20
CA THR A 175 -0.86 -11.78 2.46
C THR A 175 0.18 -10.71 2.13
N ALA A 176 1.42 -11.11 1.86
CA ALA A 176 2.46 -10.15 1.50
C ALA A 176 2.10 -9.36 0.24
N LEU A 177 1.45 -10.01 -0.74
CA LEU A 177 1.00 -9.35 -1.96
C LEU A 177 -0.16 -8.39 -1.70
N GLU A 178 -1.13 -8.75 -0.88
CA GLU A 178 -2.27 -7.87 -0.58
C GLU A 178 -1.85 -6.70 0.29
N LEU A 179 -0.94 -6.89 1.25
CA LEU A 179 -0.37 -5.78 2.02
C LEU A 179 0.43 -4.82 1.13
N ALA A 180 1.12 -5.33 0.10
CA ALA A 180 1.76 -4.47 -0.90
C ALA A 180 0.74 -3.66 -1.70
N LYS A 181 -0.42 -4.24 -2.07
CA LYS A 181 -1.52 -3.51 -2.72
C LYS A 181 -2.15 -2.45 -1.81
N ILE A 182 -2.37 -2.76 -0.52
CA ILE A 182 -2.83 -1.79 0.48
C ILE A 182 -1.83 -0.63 0.57
N THR A 183 -0.55 -0.95 0.65
CA THR A 183 0.51 0.07 0.70
C THR A 183 0.52 0.92 -0.57
N ARG A 184 0.38 0.31 -1.73
CA ARG A 184 0.28 1.01 -3.02
C ARG A 184 -0.88 2.02 -3.02
N TYR A 185 -2.05 1.62 -2.51
CA TYR A 185 -3.20 2.49 -2.35
C TYR A 185 -2.90 3.65 -1.39
N ALA A 186 -2.36 3.37 -0.21
CA ALA A 186 -2.00 4.40 0.76
C ALA A 186 -0.96 5.39 0.20
N MET A 187 0.05 4.89 -0.51
CA MET A 187 1.10 5.68 -1.15
C MET A 187 0.60 6.56 -2.31
N SER A 188 -0.63 6.37 -2.80
CA SER A 188 -1.26 7.31 -3.76
C SER A 188 -1.77 8.59 -3.10
N MET A 189 -1.78 8.66 -1.76
CA MET A 189 -2.19 9.81 -0.97
C MET A 189 -0.94 10.61 -0.56
N PRO A 190 -0.78 11.86 -1.02
CA PRO A 190 0.42 12.66 -0.72
C PRO A 190 0.68 12.83 0.79
N GLU A 191 -0.38 12.97 1.59
CA GLU A 191 -0.30 13.12 3.04
C GLU A 191 0.26 11.84 3.70
N PHE A 192 -0.12 10.67 3.21
CA PHE A 192 0.45 9.41 3.68
C PHE A 192 1.95 9.35 3.43
N VAL A 193 2.38 9.67 2.21
CA VAL A 193 3.81 9.70 1.83
C VAL A 193 4.58 10.66 2.72
N GLN A 194 4.05 11.86 2.95
CA GLN A 194 4.66 12.85 3.84
C GLN A 194 4.84 12.30 5.26
N ILE A 195 3.82 11.66 5.83
CA ILE A 195 3.86 11.12 7.20
C ILE A 195 4.89 10.00 7.30
N VAL A 196 4.83 8.99 6.42
CA VAL A 196 5.69 7.80 6.52
C VAL A 196 7.16 8.06 6.18
N SER A 197 7.46 9.10 5.40
CA SER A 197 8.82 9.53 5.07
C SER A 197 9.45 10.41 6.14
N THR A 198 8.66 10.88 7.11
CA THR A 198 9.14 11.73 8.20
C THR A 198 10.00 10.92 9.16
N LYS A 199 11.25 11.35 9.38
CA LYS A 199 12.20 10.70 10.32
C LYS A 199 11.88 11.01 11.77
N SER A 200 11.50 12.27 12.05
CA SER A 200 11.09 12.70 13.38
C SER A 200 10.12 13.87 13.29
N LYS A 201 9.22 13.95 14.23
CA LYS A 201 8.21 15.03 14.37
C LYS A 201 8.11 15.41 15.84
N THR A 202 8.10 16.68 16.12
CA THR A 202 7.82 17.23 17.45
C THR A 202 6.52 18.03 17.39
N ILE A 203 5.64 17.78 18.34
CA ILE A 203 4.32 18.43 18.43
C ILE A 203 4.13 18.98 19.85
N PRO A 204 3.37 20.08 20.03
CA PRO A 204 2.99 20.54 21.36
C PRO A 204 2.29 19.43 22.15
N TRP A 205 2.60 19.33 23.44
CA TRP A 205 1.88 18.43 24.37
C TRP A 205 1.08 19.27 25.34
N GLU A 206 -0.18 19.43 25.07
CA GLU A 206 -1.08 20.28 25.86
C GLU A 206 -1.05 19.89 27.34
N GLY A 207 -0.95 20.90 28.21
CA GLY A 207 -0.87 20.69 29.66
C GLY A 207 0.47 20.22 30.20
N LYS A 208 1.48 20.01 29.33
CA LYS A 208 2.86 19.67 29.73
C LYS A 208 3.80 20.87 29.51
N GLY A 209 4.87 20.93 30.26
CA GLY A 209 5.90 21.95 30.09
C GLY A 209 6.93 21.63 28.99
N TYR A 210 6.66 20.64 28.14
CA TYR A 210 7.54 20.16 27.07
C TYR A 210 6.72 19.55 25.92
N ASP A 211 7.34 19.48 24.75
CA ASP A 211 6.74 18.94 23.54
C ASP A 211 6.87 17.41 23.46
N ARG A 212 5.93 16.76 22.73
CA ARG A 212 6.00 15.34 22.41
C ARG A 212 6.88 15.13 21.17
N SER A 213 8.02 14.46 21.35
CA SER A 213 8.93 14.12 20.25
C SER A 213 8.71 12.68 19.80
N MET A 214 8.59 12.49 18.50
CA MET A 214 8.33 11.20 17.86
C MET A 214 9.43 10.89 16.85
N THR A 215 10.09 9.74 16.99
CA THR A 215 11.09 9.25 16.04
C THR A 215 10.58 8.00 15.33
N ASN A 216 10.68 7.99 14.01
CA ASN A 216 10.21 6.88 13.19
C ASN A 216 11.03 5.60 13.47
N HIS A 217 10.34 4.52 13.76
CA HIS A 217 10.94 3.22 14.02
C HIS A 217 11.57 2.57 12.78
N ASN A 218 11.25 3.07 11.57
CA ASN A 218 11.81 2.55 10.33
C ASN A 218 13.25 3.00 10.12
N LYS A 219 14.19 2.12 10.46
CA LYS A 219 15.64 2.39 10.33
C LYS A 219 16.09 2.58 8.88
N LEU A 220 15.36 2.02 7.90
CA LEU A 220 15.72 2.14 6.48
C LEU A 220 15.64 3.58 5.97
N LEU A 221 14.84 4.46 6.58
CA LEU A 221 14.79 5.89 6.25
C LEU A 221 16.15 6.60 6.40
N GLY A 222 17.06 6.05 7.19
CA GLY A 222 18.40 6.59 7.39
C GLY A 222 19.52 5.80 6.74
N SER A 223 19.26 4.53 6.32
CA SER A 223 20.30 3.58 5.93
C SER A 223 20.15 3.02 4.51
N LEU A 224 18.96 3.11 3.89
CA LEU A 224 18.72 2.64 2.53
C LEU A 224 18.47 3.82 1.60
N GLU A 225 19.30 3.98 0.57
CA GLU A 225 19.19 5.04 -0.41
C GLU A 225 17.81 5.06 -1.09
N GLY A 226 17.20 6.24 -1.12
CA GLY A 226 15.88 6.44 -1.72
C GLY A 226 14.70 5.91 -0.88
N CYS A 227 14.93 5.43 0.36
CA CYS A 227 13.85 4.95 1.21
C CYS A 227 12.94 6.11 1.64
N ILE A 228 11.62 5.94 1.42
CA ILE A 228 10.57 6.92 1.71
C ILE A 228 9.49 6.38 2.67
N GLY A 229 9.70 5.25 3.33
CA GLY A 229 8.76 4.68 4.30
C GLY A 229 8.93 3.17 4.44
N VAL A 230 8.01 2.41 5.01
CA VAL A 230 6.62 2.73 5.37
C VAL A 230 6.34 2.37 6.84
N LYS A 231 6.34 1.05 7.20
CA LYS A 231 5.89 0.63 8.53
C LYS A 231 6.56 -0.66 9.00
N THR A 232 6.90 -0.68 10.28
CA THR A 232 7.38 -1.87 11.01
C THR A 232 6.25 -2.53 11.77
N GLY A 233 6.35 -3.83 12.01
CA GLY A 233 5.43 -4.59 12.84
C GLY A 233 6.12 -5.71 13.59
N PHE A 234 5.66 -5.99 14.81
CA PHE A 234 6.10 -7.16 15.57
C PHE A 234 5.04 -7.57 16.59
N THR A 235 4.72 -8.84 16.61
CA THR A 235 4.09 -9.54 17.74
C THR A 235 4.73 -10.91 17.88
N LYS A 236 4.54 -11.60 19.00
CA LYS A 236 5.03 -12.97 19.15
C LYS A 236 4.43 -13.91 18.11
N ALA A 237 3.17 -13.71 17.74
CA ALA A 237 2.47 -14.54 16.76
C ALA A 237 2.91 -14.24 15.31
N ALA A 238 3.09 -12.97 14.95
CA ALA A 238 3.43 -12.56 13.60
C ALA A 238 4.93 -12.64 13.28
N GLY A 239 5.80 -12.66 14.29
CA GLY A 239 7.22 -12.39 14.08
C GLY A 239 7.45 -10.94 13.64
N ARG A 240 8.58 -10.66 13.02
CA ARG A 240 8.90 -9.34 12.47
C ARG A 240 8.25 -9.19 11.10
N CYS A 241 7.56 -8.08 10.90
CA CYS A 241 6.93 -7.68 9.65
C CYS A 241 7.43 -6.30 9.25
N LEU A 242 7.74 -6.12 8.00
CA LEU A 242 8.24 -4.85 7.49
C LEU A 242 7.59 -4.53 6.13
N VAL A 243 7.25 -3.27 5.96
CA VAL A 243 6.90 -2.69 4.67
C VAL A 243 7.83 -1.53 4.41
N SER A 244 8.52 -1.54 3.28
CA SER A 244 9.34 -0.41 2.83
C SER A 244 8.95 0.05 1.44
N ALA A 245 9.12 1.35 1.19
CA ALA A 245 9.03 1.94 -0.13
C ALA A 245 10.34 2.66 -0.43
N VAL A 246 10.86 2.46 -1.64
CA VAL A 246 12.09 3.09 -2.11
C VAL A 246 11.82 3.74 -3.47
N ASN A 247 12.18 5.00 -3.61
CA ASN A 247 12.12 5.71 -4.89
C ASN A 247 13.52 5.97 -5.42
N ARG A 248 13.78 5.54 -6.67
CA ARG A 248 15.02 5.85 -7.42
C ARG A 248 14.67 6.04 -8.89
N ASN A 249 15.19 7.09 -9.51
CA ASN A 249 15.01 7.38 -10.93
C ASN A 249 13.52 7.31 -11.34
N ASP A 250 12.66 7.98 -10.59
CA ASP A 250 11.20 8.06 -10.77
C ASP A 250 10.44 6.73 -10.68
N MET A 251 11.12 5.63 -10.34
CA MET A 251 10.51 4.34 -10.06
C MET A 251 10.40 4.13 -8.55
N THR A 252 9.20 3.79 -8.07
CA THR A 252 8.97 3.45 -6.67
C THR A 252 8.68 1.98 -6.51
N LEU A 253 9.45 1.30 -5.68
CA LEU A 253 9.25 -0.10 -5.35
C LEU A 253 8.75 -0.24 -3.91
N ILE A 254 7.69 -1.02 -3.73
CA ILE A 254 7.13 -1.39 -2.42
C ILE A 254 7.54 -2.82 -2.13
N CYS A 255 8.23 -3.03 -1.01
CA CYS A 255 8.64 -4.34 -0.51
C CYS A 255 7.90 -4.66 0.78
N VAL A 256 7.42 -5.88 0.89
CA VAL A 256 6.74 -6.42 2.06
C VAL A 256 7.41 -7.73 2.46
N THR A 257 7.74 -7.88 3.75
CA THR A 257 8.09 -9.17 4.34
C THR A 257 7.23 -9.44 5.57
N LEU A 258 6.78 -10.68 5.70
CA LEU A 258 6.02 -11.19 6.84
C LEU A 258 6.78 -12.34 7.50
N ASN A 259 6.85 -12.30 8.83
CA ASN A 259 7.62 -13.22 9.66
C ASN A 259 9.06 -13.37 9.15
N ASP A 260 9.80 -12.26 9.21
CA ASP A 260 11.15 -12.13 8.68
C ASP A 260 12.16 -11.79 9.79
N PRO A 261 12.93 -12.74 10.28
CA PRO A 261 13.89 -12.48 11.35
C PRO A 261 15.00 -11.50 10.95
N ASN A 262 15.26 -11.33 9.65
CA ASN A 262 16.34 -10.49 9.12
C ASN A 262 15.83 -9.32 8.27
N ASP A 263 14.64 -8.82 8.57
CA ASP A 263 13.85 -7.86 7.79
C ASP A 263 14.62 -6.67 7.19
N TRP A 264 15.51 -6.02 7.97
CA TRP A 264 16.28 -4.87 7.49
C TRP A 264 17.23 -5.20 6.35
N ALA A 265 17.98 -6.30 6.48
CA ALA A 265 18.93 -6.75 5.47
C ALA A 265 18.22 -7.31 4.24
N ASP A 266 17.16 -8.07 4.46
CA ASP A 266 16.37 -8.68 3.39
C ASP A 266 15.69 -7.60 2.53
N HIS A 267 15.09 -6.57 3.16
CA HIS A 267 14.54 -5.43 2.42
C HIS A 267 15.60 -4.67 1.62
N ALA A 268 16.77 -4.39 2.21
CA ALA A 268 17.85 -3.73 1.49
C ALA A 268 18.32 -4.55 0.28
N SER A 269 18.46 -5.86 0.46
CA SER A 269 18.87 -6.80 -0.59
C SER A 269 17.82 -6.90 -1.71
N LEU A 270 16.55 -7.10 -1.36
CA LEU A 270 15.44 -7.19 -2.31
C LEU A 270 15.30 -5.89 -3.11
N GLN A 271 15.25 -4.73 -2.44
CA GLN A 271 15.13 -3.42 -3.09
C GLN A 271 16.29 -3.19 -4.08
N ASN A 272 17.54 -3.34 -3.62
CA ASN A 272 18.71 -3.13 -4.46
C ASN A 272 18.74 -4.07 -5.68
N SER A 273 18.40 -5.35 -5.49
CA SER A 273 18.36 -6.31 -6.57
C SER A 273 17.27 -5.98 -7.61
N MET A 274 16.09 -5.53 -7.15
CA MET A 274 15.01 -5.17 -8.09
C MET A 274 15.37 -3.91 -8.89
N PHE A 275 15.99 -2.88 -8.29
CA PHE A 275 16.48 -1.71 -9.01
C PHE A 275 17.65 -2.02 -9.97
N GLN A 276 18.41 -3.09 -9.75
CA GLN A 276 19.42 -3.55 -10.71
C GLN A 276 18.81 -4.28 -11.90
N LYS A 277 17.69 -5.01 -11.69
CA LYS A 277 17.05 -5.83 -12.72
C LYS A 277 16.03 -5.06 -13.56
N TYR A 278 15.39 -4.04 -12.99
CA TYR A 278 14.26 -3.35 -13.61
C TYR A 278 14.49 -1.84 -13.65
N SER A 279 14.01 -1.24 -14.73
CA SER A 279 13.94 0.21 -14.91
C SER A 279 12.56 0.59 -15.46
N GLN A 280 12.11 1.80 -15.16
CA GLN A 280 10.89 2.34 -15.74
C GLN A 280 11.24 3.02 -17.08
N ASN A 281 10.55 2.60 -18.15
CA ASN A 281 10.64 3.26 -19.45
C ASN A 281 9.26 3.78 -19.83
N VAL A 282 9.14 5.07 -20.09
CA VAL A 282 7.92 5.66 -20.65
C VAL A 282 7.93 5.41 -22.16
N LEU A 283 7.12 4.46 -22.62
CA LEU A 283 7.03 4.13 -24.05
C LEU A 283 6.19 5.14 -24.81
N THR A 284 5.18 5.74 -24.16
CA THR A 284 4.29 6.75 -24.75
C THR A 284 3.84 7.75 -23.68
N SER A 285 3.68 9.01 -24.05
CA SER A 285 2.96 10.01 -23.25
C SER A 285 1.65 10.39 -23.96
N THR A 286 0.70 10.97 -23.23
CA THR A 286 -0.55 11.50 -23.81
C THR A 286 -0.32 12.57 -24.88
N GLU A 287 0.88 13.14 -24.92
CA GLU A 287 1.29 14.15 -25.91
C GLU A 287 1.99 13.54 -27.13
N MET A 288 2.34 12.25 -27.07
CA MET A 288 3.04 11.58 -28.15
C MET A 288 2.06 11.03 -29.18
N ILE A 289 1.98 11.65 -30.35
CA ILE A 289 1.24 11.13 -31.50
C ILE A 289 2.07 9.99 -32.10
N ILE A 290 1.63 8.74 -31.89
CA ILE A 290 2.35 7.53 -32.35
C ILE A 290 2.14 7.34 -33.86
N ASP A 291 0.92 7.64 -34.38
CA ASP A 291 0.60 7.62 -35.79
C ASP A 291 -0.68 8.39 -36.11
N LYS A 292 -0.83 8.90 -37.32
CA LYS A 292 -2.07 9.49 -37.82
C LYS A 292 -2.72 8.51 -38.79
N ILE A 293 -3.81 7.88 -38.33
CA ILE A 293 -4.65 7.07 -39.21
C ILE A 293 -5.65 7.99 -39.88
N SER A 294 -5.53 8.13 -41.22
CA SER A 294 -6.55 8.83 -42.01
C SER A 294 -7.82 7.99 -42.05
N VAL A 295 -8.88 8.43 -41.36
CA VAL A 295 -10.20 7.82 -41.44
C VAL A 295 -10.92 8.44 -42.64
N ALA A 296 -11.05 7.68 -43.71
CA ALA A 296 -11.88 8.08 -44.84
C ALA A 296 -13.35 7.97 -44.43
N GLU A 297 -14.03 9.10 -44.29
CA GLU A 297 -15.46 9.29 -44.06
C GLU A 297 -16.06 8.56 -42.83
N ILE A 298 -16.15 9.24 -41.71
CA ILE A 298 -17.14 8.95 -40.68
C ILE A 298 -18.48 9.50 -41.21
N GLY A 299 -19.36 8.59 -41.64
CA GLY A 299 -20.72 8.99 -42.03
C GLY A 299 -21.40 9.78 -40.92
N ARG A 300 -21.93 10.97 -41.23
CA ARG A 300 -22.74 11.79 -40.32
C ARG A 300 -23.96 10.96 -39.89
N ALA A 301 -24.06 10.66 -38.62
CA ALA A 301 -25.33 10.24 -38.03
C ALA A 301 -26.30 11.42 -38.13
N HIS A 302 -27.34 11.26 -38.90
CA HIS A 302 -28.50 12.18 -38.83
C HIS A 302 -29.24 11.91 -37.51
N VAL A 303 -29.38 12.95 -36.71
CA VAL A 303 -30.27 13.00 -35.55
C VAL A 303 -31.71 13.06 -36.03
#